data_7fa5fe49b9dad52929c841b7a849f865
#
_entry.id   7fa5fe49b9dad52929c841b7a849f865
#
_cell.length_a   1.000
_cell.length_b   1.000
_cell.length_c   1.000
_cell.angle_alpha   90.00
_cell.angle_beta   90.00
_cell.angle_gamma   90.00
#
_symmetry.space_group_name_H-M   'P 1'
#
loop_
_entity.id
_entity.type
_entity.pdbx_description
1 polymer ?
#
loop_
_entity_poly.entity_id
_entity_poly.type
_entity_poly.pdbx_seq_one_letter_code
_entity_poly.pdbx_strand_id
1 'polypeptide(L)'
;MKRILRLVMGIVLVASGAACQDAGETVTENPAPRLISIVPLTVWNGCTAIISGTGFSTVAEENIVNIDGQVVAVTSSTANRLVLTMPDHEDGVVSVTVSVKGEDADTQLEATYAPLPELLPKVTGIMPAKGFVGDEITIYGENFSSVLSENSVTFDGVEAVVNSVSSTMLKVTAPEHPKGNVDVKVISAGKVMKVPSQFRYMTLSIVSNAPTAGAEGHEVTINGDGFSSVLEENVVLVNGVRAAVKSASETSMIVIMPENPHGEYDFTISVGNRTVTGGVFKYGGYWRLENQLIGIGNNPQDIILASDGNFWFTTRGGIMGVWKFNPSDKTRKEIAVSQNSSAKYDADLVNTYPWAGDFDSKGVLWFAGKGAGKLLSCTSEGVVTNHVISGLTMSNPMKVLVDSDDNLYVLCRAASSTIHKIKDGQKLHTYTLPAAGSNGYEMMCFSADKKKIFTFPNNAGRIMQIDLQTGTITQVAGTGTPHSSAVNYTDGVEGNPMEATFGLVEGAISDADGVIYFTDATGKTIRTFTPDPSGDYSKGSIMTIAGNPYDTNVINYPNGIALASDGKTLYFTDNGGKICKIYYK
;
A
#
# COMPACT_ATOMS: atom_id res chain seq x y z
N MET A 1 25.92 -16.91 25.34
CA MET A 1 26.98 -17.71 26.00
C MET A 1 26.30 -18.86 26.73
N LYS A 2 26.43 -20.05 26.20
CA LYS A 2 25.88 -21.29 26.75
C LYS A 2 26.70 -21.72 27.96
N ARG A 3 26.09 -21.93 29.12
CA ARG A 3 26.68 -22.71 30.20
C ARG A 3 25.90 -24.01 30.35
N ILE A 4 26.52 -25.10 29.96
CA ILE A 4 26.07 -26.48 30.13
C ILE A 4 26.44 -26.89 31.55
N LEU A 5 25.44 -27.32 32.33
CA LEU A 5 25.66 -27.95 33.64
C LEU A 5 25.80 -29.46 33.39
N ARG A 6 26.99 -30.01 33.60
CA ARG A 6 27.23 -31.46 33.56
C ARG A 6 26.85 -32.09 34.90
N LEU A 7 25.93 -33.02 34.85
CA LEU A 7 25.64 -33.95 35.94
C LEU A 7 26.64 -35.08 35.88
N VAL A 8 27.45 -35.24 36.92
CA VAL A 8 28.42 -36.35 37.04
C VAL A 8 27.70 -37.50 37.73
N MET A 9 27.49 -38.57 37.04
CA MET A 9 26.96 -39.85 37.52
C MET A 9 28.15 -40.75 37.89
N GLY A 10 28.41 -40.86 39.19
CA GLY A 10 29.44 -41.78 39.70
C GLY A 10 28.91 -43.22 39.71
N ILE A 11 29.46 -44.04 38.87
CA ILE A 11 29.29 -45.48 38.91
C ILE A 11 30.34 -46.10 39.82
N VAL A 12 29.93 -46.70 40.90
CA VAL A 12 30.82 -47.55 41.75
C VAL A 12 30.72 -48.99 41.25
N LEU A 13 31.79 -49.46 40.70
CA LEU A 13 31.95 -50.87 40.32
C LEU A 13 32.42 -51.65 41.55
N VAL A 14 31.67 -52.62 41.97
CA VAL A 14 32.12 -53.59 42.98
C VAL A 14 32.49 -54.90 42.26
N ALA A 15 33.75 -55.28 42.38
CA ALA A 15 34.26 -56.54 41.84
C ALA A 15 33.93 -57.71 42.75
N SER A 16 33.41 -58.76 42.12
CA SER A 16 33.12 -60.06 42.76
C SER A 16 34.41 -60.89 42.84
N GLY A 17 34.81 -61.29 44.03
CA GLY A 17 35.74 -62.36 44.24
C GLY A 17 35.03 -63.55 44.90
N ALA A 18 35.01 -64.68 44.22
CA ALA A 18 34.48 -65.94 44.74
C ALA A 18 35.59 -66.67 45.53
N ALA A 19 35.25 -67.13 46.68
CA ALA A 19 35.95 -68.24 47.33
C ALA A 19 34.94 -69.09 48.15
N CYS A 20 34.82 -70.33 47.82
CA CYS A 20 34.13 -71.40 48.60
C CYS A 20 34.92 -71.73 49.86
N GLN A 21 34.26 -71.86 51.00
CA GLN A 21 34.15 -73.13 51.78
C GLN A 21 33.63 -72.86 53.19
N ASP A 22 32.74 -73.70 53.53
CA ASP A 22 32.48 -74.51 54.71
C ASP A 22 31.28 -74.07 55.58
N ALA A 23 30.45 -75.12 55.78
CA ALA A 23 29.24 -75.09 56.59
C ALA A 23 29.58 -74.89 58.08
N GLY A 24 29.14 -73.81 58.64
CA GLY A 24 28.92 -73.58 60.03
C GLY A 24 27.61 -72.83 60.20
N GLU A 25 26.66 -73.36 60.90
CA GLU A 25 25.48 -72.64 61.33
C GLU A 25 25.89 -71.37 62.05
N THR A 26 25.97 -70.25 61.34
CA THR A 26 26.03 -68.96 61.95
C THR A 26 24.56 -68.46 62.04
N VAL A 27 24.08 -68.36 63.21
CA VAL A 27 22.97 -67.46 63.57
C VAL A 27 23.44 -66.09 63.10
N THR A 28 22.97 -65.65 61.87
CA THR A 28 23.15 -64.29 61.41
C THR A 28 22.24 -63.45 62.33
N GLU A 29 22.78 -62.88 63.37
CA GLU A 29 22.17 -61.71 64.02
C GLU A 29 22.01 -60.69 62.90
N ASN A 30 20.77 -60.44 62.49
CA ASN A 30 20.47 -59.36 61.53
C ASN A 30 20.91 -58.06 62.23
N PRO A 31 21.79 -57.29 61.71
CA PRO A 31 22.28 -56.06 62.40
C PRO A 31 21.08 -55.18 62.72
N ALA A 32 21.01 -54.65 63.92
CA ALA A 32 19.94 -53.80 64.43
C ALA A 32 19.67 -52.70 63.35
N PRO A 33 18.40 -52.39 63.09
CA PRO A 33 18.05 -51.33 62.12
C PRO A 33 18.68 -50.00 62.54
N ARG A 34 19.16 -49.27 61.57
CA ARG A 34 19.77 -47.98 61.80
C ARG A 34 19.09 -46.88 60.98
N LEU A 35 18.71 -45.77 61.64
CA LEU A 35 18.12 -44.62 60.98
C LEU A 35 19.22 -43.63 60.56
N ILE A 36 19.06 -43.06 59.35
CA ILE A 36 20.02 -42.08 58.79
C ILE A 36 19.38 -40.71 58.65
N SER A 37 18.19 -40.62 58.11
CA SER A 37 17.48 -39.36 57.91
C SER A 37 15.99 -39.54 57.71
N ILE A 38 15.25 -38.45 58.00
CA ILE A 38 13.84 -38.27 57.60
C ILE A 38 13.72 -37.08 56.67
N VAL A 39 12.91 -37.21 55.63
CA VAL A 39 12.68 -36.15 54.63
C VAL A 39 11.17 -36.08 54.34
N PRO A 40 10.56 -34.89 54.44
CA PRO A 40 11.14 -33.60 54.85
C PRO A 40 11.48 -33.57 56.35
N LEU A 41 12.41 -32.71 56.76
CA LEU A 41 12.76 -32.51 58.16
C LEU A 41 11.66 -31.72 58.91
N THR A 42 10.98 -30.81 58.22
CA THR A 42 9.78 -30.13 58.67
C THR A 42 8.56 -30.84 58.08
N VAL A 43 7.74 -31.40 58.94
CA VAL A 43 6.58 -32.21 58.60
C VAL A 43 5.27 -31.51 59.06
N TRP A 44 4.15 -31.93 58.51
CA TRP A 44 2.81 -31.47 58.88
C TRP A 44 1.83 -32.63 58.80
N ASN A 45 0.66 -32.45 59.38
CA ASN A 45 -0.38 -33.44 59.38
C ASN A 45 -0.75 -33.92 57.97
N GLY A 46 -0.65 -35.26 57.74
CA GLY A 46 -0.94 -35.86 56.42
C GLY A 46 0.17 -35.75 55.39
N CYS A 47 1.35 -35.15 55.66
CA CYS A 47 2.44 -35.13 54.73
C CYS A 47 3.09 -36.52 54.54
N THR A 48 3.59 -36.82 53.38
CA THR A 48 4.37 -38.03 53.13
C THR A 48 5.79 -37.81 53.60
N ALA A 49 6.28 -38.66 54.51
CA ALA A 49 7.67 -38.67 54.96
C ALA A 49 8.38 -39.95 54.49
N ILE A 50 9.69 -39.78 54.28
CA ILE A 50 10.59 -40.85 53.89
C ILE A 50 11.67 -40.99 54.97
N ILE A 51 11.75 -42.17 55.60
CA ILE A 51 12.85 -42.50 56.48
C ILE A 51 13.86 -43.35 55.71
N SER A 52 15.10 -42.87 55.69
CA SER A 52 16.23 -43.61 55.12
C SER A 52 17.06 -44.24 56.21
N GLY A 53 17.51 -45.46 56.01
CA GLY A 53 18.25 -46.22 57.00
C GLY A 53 18.83 -47.52 56.42
N THR A 54 19.14 -48.48 57.32
CA THR A 54 19.56 -49.81 56.96
C THR A 54 18.90 -50.82 57.87
N GLY A 55 18.78 -52.08 57.44
CA GLY A 55 18.21 -53.15 58.24
C GLY A 55 16.66 -53.16 58.27
N PHE A 56 15.99 -52.42 57.38
CA PHE A 56 14.54 -52.44 57.28
C PHE A 56 14.02 -53.71 56.61
N SER A 57 12.85 -54.15 56.99
CA SER A 57 12.16 -55.23 56.27
C SER A 57 11.52 -54.74 54.99
N THR A 58 11.53 -55.56 53.97
CA THR A 58 10.80 -55.27 52.72
C THR A 58 9.30 -55.49 52.83
N VAL A 59 8.85 -56.07 53.97
CA VAL A 59 7.43 -56.22 54.35
C VAL A 59 7.07 -55.02 55.25
N ALA A 60 6.12 -54.23 54.78
CA ALA A 60 5.82 -52.92 55.40
C ALA A 60 5.39 -53.07 56.88
N GLU A 61 4.57 -54.07 57.19
CA GLU A 61 3.99 -54.33 58.49
C GLU A 61 5.04 -54.85 59.51
N GLU A 62 6.23 -55.29 59.05
CA GLU A 62 7.30 -55.70 59.97
C GLU A 62 8.16 -54.51 60.44
N ASN A 63 7.91 -53.30 59.90
CA ASN A 63 8.55 -52.07 60.29
C ASN A 63 7.55 -51.22 61.10
N ILE A 64 7.78 -51.11 62.36
CA ILE A 64 6.94 -50.31 63.29
C ILE A 64 7.61 -48.95 63.46
N VAL A 65 7.02 -47.92 62.86
CA VAL A 65 7.44 -46.54 63.08
C VAL A 65 6.65 -45.90 64.18
N ASN A 66 7.35 -45.26 65.10
CA ASN A 66 6.71 -44.55 66.21
C ASN A 66 7.12 -43.08 66.25
N ILE A 67 6.14 -42.19 66.31
CA ILE A 67 6.31 -40.75 66.37
C ILE A 67 5.74 -40.25 67.66
N ASP A 68 6.57 -39.84 68.62
CA ASP A 68 6.24 -39.41 69.97
C ASP A 68 5.24 -40.34 70.67
N GLY A 69 5.42 -41.67 70.50
CA GLY A 69 4.55 -42.69 71.15
C GLY A 69 3.37 -43.12 70.26
N GLN A 70 3.13 -42.47 69.10
CA GLN A 70 2.07 -42.88 68.20
C GLN A 70 2.64 -43.81 67.11
N VAL A 71 2.11 -45.01 66.99
CA VAL A 71 2.49 -45.96 65.90
C VAL A 71 1.87 -45.53 64.61
N VAL A 72 2.73 -45.43 63.57
CA VAL A 72 2.35 -44.97 62.23
C VAL A 72 2.58 -46.10 61.23
N ALA A 73 1.58 -46.34 60.40
CA ALA A 73 1.69 -47.35 59.32
C ALA A 73 2.67 -46.97 58.23
N VAL A 74 3.55 -47.88 57.91
CA VAL A 74 4.43 -47.75 56.75
C VAL A 74 3.67 -48.10 55.48
N THR A 75 3.63 -47.17 54.51
CA THR A 75 2.89 -47.32 53.25
C THR A 75 3.73 -48.06 52.17
N SER A 76 5.03 -47.99 52.29
CA SER A 76 5.96 -48.70 51.39
C SER A 76 7.31 -48.87 52.08
N SER A 77 7.98 -50.01 51.88
CA SER A 77 9.27 -50.36 52.49
C SER A 77 10.23 -51.00 51.48
N THR A 78 11.51 -50.73 51.70
CA THR A 78 12.65 -51.39 51.08
C THR A 78 13.71 -51.60 52.16
N ALA A 79 14.76 -52.35 51.94
CA ALA A 79 15.81 -52.62 52.93
C ALA A 79 16.48 -51.34 53.53
N ASN A 80 16.32 -50.17 52.84
CA ASN A 80 16.97 -48.91 53.24
C ASN A 80 16.03 -47.71 53.21
N ARG A 81 14.72 -47.90 53.01
CA ARG A 81 13.75 -46.79 52.90
C ARG A 81 12.37 -47.20 53.38
N LEU A 82 11.79 -46.37 54.25
CA LEU A 82 10.39 -46.45 54.66
C LEU A 82 9.65 -45.22 54.17
N VAL A 83 8.43 -45.39 53.71
CA VAL A 83 7.51 -44.30 53.33
C VAL A 83 6.30 -44.39 54.23
N LEU A 84 5.90 -43.25 54.78
CA LEU A 84 4.75 -43.16 55.69
C LEU A 84 4.02 -41.84 55.50
N THR A 85 2.81 -41.78 55.99
CA THR A 85 2.03 -40.54 56.11
C THR A 85 2.10 -40.08 57.57
N MET A 86 2.54 -38.84 57.78
CA MET A 86 2.67 -38.29 59.15
C MET A 86 1.31 -38.15 59.78
N PRO A 87 1.16 -38.61 61.05
CA PRO A 87 -0.08 -38.55 61.77
C PRO A 87 -0.43 -37.11 62.19
N ASP A 88 -1.63 -36.90 62.70
CA ASP A 88 -2.00 -35.66 63.34
C ASP A 88 -1.18 -35.49 64.64
N HIS A 89 -0.51 -34.34 64.79
CA HIS A 89 0.31 -33.99 65.95
C HIS A 89 0.33 -32.47 66.12
N GLU A 90 0.56 -32.02 67.36
CA GLU A 90 0.76 -30.60 67.70
C GLU A 90 2.12 -30.11 67.14
N ASP A 91 2.24 -28.79 66.87
CA ASP A 91 3.48 -28.20 66.43
C ASP A 91 4.61 -28.39 67.44
N GLY A 92 5.78 -28.74 67.02
CA GLY A 92 6.95 -28.96 67.82
C GLY A 92 7.90 -30.00 67.28
N VAL A 93 9.00 -30.24 67.99
CA VAL A 93 9.98 -31.28 67.67
C VAL A 93 9.47 -32.62 68.14
N VAL A 94 9.44 -33.60 67.23
CA VAL A 94 8.99 -34.98 67.56
C VAL A 94 10.15 -35.95 67.34
N SER A 95 10.14 -36.97 68.19
CA SER A 95 11.05 -38.11 68.09
C SER A 95 10.48 -39.18 67.15
N VAL A 96 11.30 -39.67 66.24
CA VAL A 96 10.93 -40.74 65.32
C VAL A 96 11.82 -41.95 65.61
N THR A 97 11.20 -43.02 65.99
CA THR A 97 11.86 -44.31 66.22
C THR A 97 11.30 -45.41 65.35
N VAL A 98 12.09 -46.40 65.04
CA VAL A 98 11.70 -47.55 64.21
C VAL A 98 12.15 -48.82 64.87
N SER A 99 11.24 -49.80 64.95
CA SER A 99 11.63 -51.19 65.27
C SER A 99 11.26 -52.11 64.11
N VAL A 100 12.10 -53.13 63.88
CA VAL A 100 11.95 -54.09 62.78
C VAL A 100 11.95 -55.49 63.36
N LYS A 101 10.86 -56.21 63.18
CA LYS A 101 10.67 -57.55 63.71
C LYS A 101 10.91 -57.67 65.24
N GLY A 102 10.66 -56.55 65.94
CA GLY A 102 10.82 -56.44 67.39
C GLY A 102 12.18 -55.95 67.88
N GLU A 103 13.11 -55.73 66.99
CA GLU A 103 14.41 -55.12 67.29
C GLU A 103 14.37 -53.61 67.02
N ASP A 104 14.68 -52.81 68.04
CA ASP A 104 14.67 -51.36 67.97
C ASP A 104 15.93 -50.83 67.16
N ALA A 105 15.74 -49.78 66.46
CA ALA A 105 16.86 -49.07 65.80
C ALA A 105 17.80 -48.51 66.87
N ASP A 106 19.11 -48.54 66.52
CA ASP A 106 20.17 -48.04 67.40
C ASP A 106 20.24 -46.49 67.46
N THR A 107 19.47 -45.82 66.61
CA THR A 107 19.36 -44.36 66.50
C THR A 107 17.91 -43.92 66.43
N GLN A 108 17.64 -42.71 66.87
CA GLN A 108 16.34 -42.03 66.67
C GLN A 108 16.59 -40.80 65.77
N LEU A 109 15.54 -40.36 65.08
CA LEU A 109 15.55 -39.12 64.31
C LEU A 109 14.60 -38.11 64.98
N GLU A 110 14.86 -36.84 64.67
CA GLU A 110 13.96 -35.76 65.05
C GLU A 110 13.34 -35.17 63.76
N ALA A 111 12.05 -34.82 63.83
CA ALA A 111 11.37 -34.04 62.80
C ALA A 111 10.64 -32.89 63.50
N THR A 112 10.43 -31.80 62.81
CA THR A 112 9.70 -30.64 63.33
C THR A 112 8.31 -30.57 62.71
N TYR A 113 7.27 -30.77 63.53
CA TYR A 113 5.90 -30.44 63.10
C TYR A 113 5.74 -28.94 63.05
N ALA A 114 5.28 -28.45 61.91
CA ALA A 114 4.86 -27.07 61.72
C ALA A 114 3.56 -27.06 60.89
N PRO A 115 2.73 -26.02 61.02
CA PRO A 115 1.56 -25.89 60.18
C PRO A 115 2.01 -25.92 58.72
N LEU A 116 1.17 -26.55 57.86
CA LEU A 116 1.39 -26.52 56.40
C LEU A 116 1.64 -25.06 56.02
N PRO A 117 2.80 -24.72 55.40
CA PRO A 117 3.06 -23.36 55.00
C PRO A 117 1.88 -22.84 54.19
N GLU A 118 1.24 -21.76 54.66
CA GLU A 118 0.16 -21.13 53.92
C GLU A 118 0.77 -20.56 52.63
N LEU A 119 0.72 -21.35 51.56
CA LEU A 119 1.22 -20.96 50.23
C LEU A 119 0.28 -19.89 49.69
N LEU A 120 0.55 -18.63 50.05
CA LEU A 120 -0.28 -17.52 49.61
C LEU A 120 -0.23 -17.42 48.08
N PRO A 121 -1.38 -17.26 47.43
CA PRO A 121 -1.40 -16.99 46.00
C PRO A 121 -0.63 -15.73 45.68
N LYS A 122 0.12 -15.75 44.56
CA LYS A 122 0.89 -14.61 44.05
C LYS A 122 0.73 -14.52 42.57
N VAL A 123 0.49 -13.31 42.05
CA VAL A 123 0.49 -13.02 40.62
C VAL A 123 1.88 -12.54 40.18
N THR A 124 2.41 -13.11 39.13
CA THR A 124 3.72 -12.76 38.57
C THR A 124 3.64 -12.00 37.25
N GLY A 125 2.57 -12.14 36.46
CA GLY A 125 2.41 -11.43 35.19
C GLY A 125 1.13 -11.77 34.47
N ILE A 126 1.00 -11.14 33.28
CA ILE A 126 -0.11 -11.29 32.34
C ILE A 126 0.42 -11.36 30.91
N MET A 127 -0.14 -12.24 30.08
CA MET A 127 0.26 -12.37 28.68
C MET A 127 -0.94 -12.79 27.80
N PRO A 128 -1.15 -12.11 26.66
CA PRO A 128 -0.45 -10.89 26.24
C PRO A 128 -0.78 -9.71 27.17
N ALA A 129 0.11 -8.70 27.23
CA ALA A 129 -0.12 -7.50 28.04
C ALA A 129 -1.06 -6.49 27.36
N LYS A 130 -1.54 -6.80 26.16
CA LYS A 130 -2.50 -6.03 25.38
C LYS A 130 -3.35 -6.97 24.52
N GLY A 131 -4.56 -6.56 24.21
CA GLY A 131 -5.49 -7.35 23.41
C GLY A 131 -6.82 -6.64 23.23
N PHE A 132 -7.74 -7.35 22.67
CA PHE A 132 -9.09 -6.87 22.41
C PHE A 132 -10.09 -7.52 23.38
N VAL A 133 -11.28 -6.96 23.44
CA VAL A 133 -12.43 -7.64 24.05
C VAL A 133 -12.61 -9.03 23.44
N GLY A 134 -12.82 -10.02 24.30
CA GLY A 134 -13.01 -11.42 23.91
C GLY A 134 -11.72 -12.22 23.70
N ASP A 135 -10.53 -11.62 23.78
CA ASP A 135 -9.26 -12.36 23.69
C ASP A 135 -9.04 -13.24 24.93
N GLU A 136 -8.42 -14.41 24.73
CA GLU A 136 -7.94 -15.24 25.83
C GLU A 136 -6.64 -14.65 26.39
N ILE A 137 -6.64 -14.38 27.68
CA ILE A 137 -5.53 -13.81 28.41
C ILE A 137 -5.08 -14.82 29.45
N THR A 138 -3.78 -15.03 29.58
CA THR A 138 -3.18 -15.88 30.62
C THR A 138 -2.54 -15.02 31.69
N ILE A 139 -2.97 -15.24 32.93
CA ILE A 139 -2.39 -14.64 34.13
C ILE A 139 -1.50 -15.69 34.77
N TYR A 140 -0.25 -15.37 34.98
CA TYR A 140 0.75 -16.23 35.58
C TYR A 140 0.91 -15.92 37.06
N GLY A 141 1.17 -16.96 37.85
CA GLY A 141 1.35 -16.81 39.28
C GLY A 141 1.84 -18.08 39.96
N GLU A 142 1.63 -18.13 41.24
CA GLU A 142 1.96 -19.26 42.11
C GLU A 142 0.80 -19.47 43.10
N ASN A 143 0.57 -20.72 43.47
CA ASN A 143 -0.39 -21.12 44.49
C ASN A 143 -1.84 -20.66 44.26
N PHE A 144 -2.26 -20.53 43.01
CA PHE A 144 -3.68 -20.32 42.72
C PHE A 144 -4.49 -21.54 43.11
N SER A 145 -5.74 -21.33 43.55
CA SER A 145 -6.65 -22.44 43.79
C SER A 145 -6.89 -23.25 42.51
N SER A 146 -6.88 -24.55 42.63
CA SER A 146 -7.26 -25.46 41.53
C SER A 146 -8.78 -25.56 41.32
N VAL A 147 -9.56 -24.96 42.19
CA VAL A 147 -11.02 -24.90 42.10
C VAL A 147 -11.43 -23.67 41.33
N LEU A 148 -12.14 -23.85 40.22
CA LEU A 148 -12.50 -22.76 39.29
C LEU A 148 -13.27 -21.63 40.00
N SER A 149 -14.26 -21.98 40.83
CA SER A 149 -15.13 -21.03 41.54
C SER A 149 -14.44 -20.23 42.65
N GLU A 150 -13.23 -20.61 43.04
CA GLU A 150 -12.43 -19.89 44.03
C GLU A 150 -11.50 -18.85 43.38
N ASN A 151 -11.55 -18.73 42.05
CA ASN A 151 -10.77 -17.77 41.28
C ASN A 151 -11.69 -16.80 40.54
N SER A 152 -11.46 -15.50 40.72
CA SER A 152 -12.09 -14.47 39.91
C SER A 152 -11.07 -13.45 39.46
N VAL A 153 -11.33 -12.83 38.30
CA VAL A 153 -10.45 -11.82 37.69
C VAL A 153 -11.29 -10.65 37.26
N THR A 154 -10.82 -9.45 37.54
CA THR A 154 -11.47 -8.22 37.10
C THR A 154 -10.51 -7.29 36.36
N PHE A 155 -11.01 -6.62 35.33
CA PHE A 155 -10.34 -5.58 34.57
C PHE A 155 -11.02 -4.24 34.91
N ASP A 156 -10.33 -3.36 35.65
CA ASP A 156 -10.92 -2.14 36.26
C ASP A 156 -12.29 -2.36 36.91
N GLY A 157 -12.45 -3.55 37.57
CA GLY A 157 -13.69 -3.91 38.26
C GLY A 157 -14.72 -4.64 37.39
N VAL A 158 -14.54 -4.75 36.08
CA VAL A 158 -15.39 -5.57 35.21
C VAL A 158 -14.94 -7.03 35.29
N GLU A 159 -15.86 -7.92 35.60
CA GLU A 159 -15.56 -9.35 35.80
C GLU A 159 -15.26 -10.05 34.48
N ALA A 160 -14.17 -10.83 34.47
CA ALA A 160 -13.75 -11.66 33.34
C ALA A 160 -14.22 -13.11 33.57
N VAL A 161 -14.55 -13.79 32.47
CA VAL A 161 -14.82 -15.23 32.51
C VAL A 161 -13.52 -15.99 32.70
N VAL A 162 -13.39 -16.75 33.78
CA VAL A 162 -12.25 -17.65 34.00
C VAL A 162 -12.52 -18.96 33.28
N ASN A 163 -11.71 -19.25 32.25
CA ASN A 163 -11.89 -20.42 31.36
C ASN A 163 -11.23 -21.68 31.93
N SER A 164 -10.07 -21.53 32.56
CA SER A 164 -9.33 -22.64 33.17
C SER A 164 -8.38 -22.14 34.25
N VAL A 165 -8.06 -23.04 35.16
CA VAL A 165 -7.19 -22.77 36.31
C VAL A 165 -6.15 -23.88 36.48
N SER A 166 -4.98 -23.49 36.97
CA SER A 166 -3.97 -24.37 37.57
C SER A 166 -3.29 -23.61 38.70
N SER A 167 -2.44 -24.28 39.47
CA SER A 167 -1.68 -23.62 40.56
C SER A 167 -0.75 -22.48 40.08
N THR A 168 -0.47 -22.37 38.75
CA THR A 168 0.47 -21.39 38.19
C THR A 168 -0.12 -20.51 37.09
N MET A 169 -1.34 -20.78 36.62
CA MET A 169 -1.97 -20.06 35.52
C MET A 169 -3.47 -19.96 35.67
N LEU A 170 -4.03 -18.81 35.34
CA LEU A 170 -5.44 -18.59 35.08
C LEU A 170 -5.61 -18.14 33.64
N LYS A 171 -6.47 -18.80 32.87
CA LYS A 171 -6.87 -18.35 31.52
C LYS A 171 -8.24 -17.69 31.62
N VAL A 172 -8.33 -16.46 31.13
CA VAL A 172 -9.54 -15.65 31.21
C VAL A 172 -9.88 -15.06 29.86
N THR A 173 -11.16 -14.79 29.63
CA THR A 173 -11.61 -14.01 28.49
C THR A 173 -11.66 -12.54 28.85
N ALA A 174 -10.97 -11.65 28.12
CA ALA A 174 -11.00 -10.22 28.36
C ALA A 174 -12.44 -9.68 28.26
N PRO A 175 -13.00 -9.06 29.30
CA PRO A 175 -14.38 -8.58 29.31
C PRO A 175 -14.56 -7.33 28.42
N GLU A 176 -15.81 -6.93 28.21
CA GLU A 176 -16.15 -5.66 27.55
C GLU A 176 -15.54 -4.48 28.31
N HIS A 177 -14.71 -3.70 27.59
CA HIS A 177 -14.07 -2.51 28.15
C HIS A 177 -13.71 -1.51 27.03
N PRO A 178 -13.81 -0.20 27.26
CA PRO A 178 -13.27 0.81 26.34
C PRO A 178 -11.75 0.65 26.14
N LYS A 179 -11.22 1.11 25.00
CA LYS A 179 -9.78 1.11 24.79
C LYS A 179 -9.03 1.89 25.86
N GLY A 180 -7.86 1.44 26.21
CA GLY A 180 -7.01 2.08 27.21
C GLY A 180 -6.33 1.07 28.14
N ASN A 181 -5.53 1.59 29.05
CA ASN A 181 -4.85 0.79 30.07
C ASN A 181 -5.77 0.57 31.26
N VAL A 182 -5.83 -0.66 31.74
CA VAL A 182 -6.66 -1.07 32.88
C VAL A 182 -5.84 -1.84 33.90
N ASP A 183 -6.23 -1.71 35.16
CA ASP A 183 -5.68 -2.50 36.24
C ASP A 183 -6.39 -3.87 36.30
N VAL A 184 -5.61 -4.95 36.38
CA VAL A 184 -6.14 -6.28 36.49
C VAL A 184 -5.96 -6.78 37.94
N LYS A 185 -7.05 -7.23 38.56
CA LYS A 185 -7.04 -7.83 39.87
C LYS A 185 -7.48 -9.29 39.80
N VAL A 186 -6.85 -10.09 40.62
CA VAL A 186 -7.12 -11.53 40.77
C VAL A 186 -7.52 -11.80 42.21
N ILE A 187 -8.58 -12.56 42.38
CA ILE A 187 -8.94 -13.18 43.68
C ILE A 187 -8.73 -14.67 43.51
N SER A 188 -7.96 -15.29 44.40
CA SER A 188 -7.76 -16.74 44.45
C SER A 188 -7.72 -17.18 45.90
N ALA A 189 -8.47 -18.23 46.23
CA ALA A 189 -8.63 -18.72 47.63
C ALA A 189 -8.92 -17.57 48.65
N GLY A 190 -9.75 -16.60 48.26
CA GLY A 190 -10.12 -15.46 49.10
C GLY A 190 -9.06 -14.33 49.20
N LYS A 191 -7.90 -14.46 48.59
CA LYS A 191 -6.85 -13.41 48.58
C LYS A 191 -6.94 -12.54 47.33
N VAL A 192 -6.94 -11.22 47.54
CA VAL A 192 -6.97 -10.22 46.45
C VAL A 192 -5.54 -9.82 46.06
N MET A 193 -5.24 -9.89 44.78
CA MET A 193 -3.92 -9.54 44.23
C MET A 193 -4.10 -8.61 43.03
N LYS A 194 -3.13 -7.72 42.80
CA LYS A 194 -3.05 -6.89 41.59
C LYS A 194 -1.97 -7.45 40.67
N VAL A 195 -2.28 -7.54 39.39
CA VAL A 195 -1.27 -7.85 38.38
C VAL A 195 -0.23 -6.73 38.33
N PRO A 196 1.08 -7.03 38.32
CA PRO A 196 2.13 -6.01 38.38
C PRO A 196 2.12 -5.00 37.20
N SER A 197 1.63 -5.41 36.02
CA SER A 197 1.50 -4.57 34.84
C SER A 197 0.03 -4.34 34.49
N GLN A 198 -0.27 -3.20 33.88
CA GLN A 198 -1.59 -2.95 33.33
C GLN A 198 -1.80 -3.77 32.05
N PHE A 199 -3.05 -4.11 31.75
CA PHE A 199 -3.47 -4.65 30.46
C PHE A 199 -3.96 -3.51 29.57
N ARG A 200 -3.56 -3.47 28.30
CA ARG A 200 -4.00 -2.45 27.34
C ARG A 200 -5.06 -3.00 26.40
N TYR A 201 -6.28 -2.48 26.50
CA TYR A 201 -7.31 -2.72 25.50
C TYR A 201 -7.03 -1.97 24.21
N MET A 202 -7.09 -2.71 23.10
CA MET A 202 -6.99 -2.17 21.74
C MET A 202 -8.36 -2.15 21.07
N THR A 203 -8.49 -1.32 20.03
CA THR A 203 -9.66 -1.29 19.15
C THR A 203 -9.16 -1.23 17.71
N LEU A 204 -9.59 -2.16 16.85
CA LEU A 204 -9.27 -2.06 15.44
C LEU A 204 -10.01 -0.87 14.83
N SER A 205 -9.28 0.12 14.33
CA SER A 205 -9.85 1.35 13.77
C SER A 205 -8.97 1.95 12.69
N ILE A 206 -9.60 2.66 11.75
CA ILE A 206 -8.95 3.51 10.76
C ILE A 206 -9.21 4.96 11.17
N VAL A 207 -8.16 5.76 11.32
CA VAL A 207 -8.23 7.18 11.70
C VAL A 207 -8.07 8.08 10.47
N SER A 208 -7.12 7.77 9.61
CA SER A 208 -6.85 8.52 8.39
C SER A 208 -6.08 7.69 7.37
N ASN A 209 -6.10 8.13 6.13
CA ASN A 209 -5.22 7.61 5.08
C ASN A 209 -4.64 8.77 4.26
N ALA A 210 -3.43 8.59 3.78
CA ALA A 210 -2.75 9.57 2.93
C ALA A 210 -1.80 8.87 1.94
N PRO A 211 -1.85 9.21 0.64
CA PRO A 211 -2.81 10.14 0.02
C PRO A 211 -4.25 9.59 0.04
N THR A 212 -5.24 10.47 -0.13
CA THR A 212 -6.67 10.10 -0.21
C THR A 212 -7.13 9.78 -1.63
N ALA A 213 -6.27 10.00 -2.62
CA ALA A 213 -6.54 9.71 -4.02
C ALA A 213 -5.28 9.21 -4.74
N GLY A 214 -5.48 8.47 -5.81
CA GLY A 214 -4.37 7.94 -6.62
C GLY A 214 -4.83 6.80 -7.51
N ALA A 215 -3.91 5.91 -7.83
CA ALA A 215 -4.09 4.82 -8.76
C ALA A 215 -3.49 3.52 -8.24
N GLU A 216 -3.64 2.43 -9.00
CA GLU A 216 -2.92 1.18 -8.80
C GLU A 216 -1.42 1.41 -8.62
N GLY A 217 -0.82 0.71 -7.67
CA GLY A 217 0.60 0.77 -7.37
C GLY A 217 1.03 1.94 -6.48
N HIS A 218 0.15 2.91 -6.20
CA HIS A 218 0.45 3.97 -5.23
C HIS A 218 0.56 3.42 -3.82
N GLU A 219 1.49 3.97 -3.06
CA GLU A 219 1.62 3.68 -1.64
C GLU A 219 0.70 4.60 -0.84
N VAL A 220 -0.12 4.01 0.01
CA VAL A 220 -1.02 4.74 0.90
C VAL A 220 -0.67 4.38 2.34
N THR A 221 -0.40 5.39 3.14
CA THR A 221 -0.25 5.23 4.58
C THR A 221 -1.63 5.27 5.23
N ILE A 222 -1.98 4.22 5.96
CA ILE A 222 -3.21 4.15 6.75
C ILE A 222 -2.81 4.25 8.22
N ASN A 223 -3.35 5.25 8.92
CA ASN A 223 -3.19 5.42 10.35
C ASN A 223 -4.44 4.94 11.09
N GLY A 224 -4.24 4.28 12.22
CA GLY A 224 -5.32 3.68 12.99
C GLY A 224 -4.88 3.16 14.34
N ASP A 225 -5.53 2.13 14.84
CA ASP A 225 -5.14 1.39 16.04
C ASP A 225 -5.51 -0.08 15.86
N GLY A 226 -4.81 -0.98 16.55
CA GLY A 226 -5.11 -2.40 16.57
C GLY A 226 -4.60 -3.19 15.37
N PHE A 227 -3.73 -2.63 14.53
CA PHE A 227 -3.08 -3.36 13.45
C PHE A 227 -2.04 -4.35 14.01
N SER A 228 -1.72 -5.39 13.25
CA SER A 228 -0.61 -6.29 13.59
C SER A 228 0.71 -5.76 13.02
N SER A 229 1.80 -5.94 13.78
CA SER A 229 3.16 -5.72 13.26
C SER A 229 3.63 -6.83 12.33
N VAL A 230 2.92 -7.96 12.26
CA VAL A 230 3.13 -9.04 11.30
C VAL A 230 2.32 -8.73 10.04
N LEU A 231 2.97 -8.58 8.90
CA LEU A 231 2.35 -8.06 7.67
C LEU A 231 1.18 -8.93 7.21
N GLU A 232 1.36 -10.24 7.26
CA GLU A 232 0.43 -11.25 6.75
C GLU A 232 -0.87 -11.34 7.57
N GLU A 233 -0.82 -10.90 8.83
CA GLU A 233 -1.99 -10.86 9.71
C GLU A 233 -2.93 -9.69 9.41
N ASN A 234 -2.46 -8.69 8.65
CA ASN A 234 -3.29 -7.59 8.18
C ASN A 234 -3.84 -7.93 6.78
N VAL A 235 -5.12 -8.18 6.69
CA VAL A 235 -5.81 -8.35 5.41
C VAL A 235 -6.47 -7.02 5.05
N VAL A 236 -5.98 -6.36 4.02
CA VAL A 236 -6.52 -5.09 3.54
C VAL A 236 -7.21 -5.31 2.21
N LEU A 237 -8.47 -4.94 2.12
CA LEU A 237 -9.26 -4.97 0.89
C LEU A 237 -9.69 -3.56 0.52
N VAL A 238 -9.71 -3.28 -0.77
CA VAL A 238 -10.27 -2.06 -1.36
C VAL A 238 -11.22 -2.50 -2.46
N ASN A 239 -12.50 -2.20 -2.33
CA ASN A 239 -13.54 -2.72 -3.23
C ASN A 239 -13.49 -4.26 -3.37
N GLY A 240 -13.18 -4.98 -2.29
CA GLY A 240 -13.03 -6.43 -2.31
C GLY A 240 -11.72 -6.97 -2.90
N VAL A 241 -10.87 -6.12 -3.48
CA VAL A 241 -9.58 -6.51 -4.04
C VAL A 241 -8.48 -6.35 -2.98
N ARG A 242 -7.64 -7.37 -2.82
CA ARG A 242 -6.59 -7.37 -1.80
C ARG A 242 -5.48 -6.39 -2.14
N ALA A 243 -5.18 -5.47 -1.23
CA ALA A 243 -4.00 -4.61 -1.26
C ALA A 243 -2.81 -5.32 -0.60
N ALA A 244 -1.61 -5.13 -1.13
CA ALA A 244 -0.39 -5.65 -0.53
C ALA A 244 0.06 -4.73 0.61
N VAL A 245 0.31 -5.30 1.80
CA VAL A 245 0.86 -4.56 2.93
C VAL A 245 2.38 -4.55 2.81
N LYS A 246 2.96 -3.36 2.66
CA LYS A 246 4.41 -3.15 2.53
C LYS A 246 5.11 -3.04 3.87
N SER A 247 4.48 -2.37 4.82
CA SER A 247 4.95 -2.25 6.20
C SER A 247 3.78 -2.05 7.14
N ALA A 248 3.93 -2.49 8.40
CA ALA A 248 2.91 -2.33 9.42
C ALA A 248 3.52 -2.16 10.81
N SER A 249 2.83 -1.38 11.63
CA SER A 249 2.98 -1.23 13.06
C SER A 249 1.57 -1.29 13.68
N GLU A 250 1.46 -1.20 15.00
CA GLU A 250 0.15 -1.23 15.67
C GLU A 250 -0.77 -0.06 15.32
N THR A 251 -0.19 1.07 14.85
CA THR A 251 -0.93 2.32 14.63
C THR A 251 -0.82 2.86 13.21
N SER A 252 -0.01 2.25 12.36
CA SER A 252 0.18 2.69 10.98
C SER A 252 0.61 1.55 10.09
N MET A 253 0.13 1.54 8.85
CA MET A 253 0.59 0.63 7.81
C MET A 253 0.71 1.35 6.48
N ILE A 254 1.60 0.86 5.61
CA ILE A 254 1.71 1.28 4.22
C ILE A 254 1.20 0.14 3.35
N VAL A 255 0.23 0.45 2.50
CA VAL A 255 -0.34 -0.50 1.54
C VAL A 255 -0.06 -0.05 0.11
N ILE A 256 0.11 -1.01 -0.79
CA ILE A 256 0.18 -0.77 -2.24
C ILE A 256 -1.22 -0.97 -2.79
N MET A 257 -1.75 0.06 -3.44
CA MET A 257 -3.11 0.07 -3.96
C MET A 257 -3.28 -0.95 -5.08
N PRO A 258 -4.28 -1.83 -5.01
CA PRO A 258 -4.57 -2.80 -6.05
C PRO A 258 -5.24 -2.14 -7.27
N GLU A 259 -5.33 -2.87 -8.39
CA GLU A 259 -6.14 -2.44 -9.53
C GLU A 259 -7.63 -2.38 -9.14
N ASN A 260 -8.27 -1.23 -9.41
CA ASN A 260 -9.70 -1.03 -9.20
C ASN A 260 -10.27 -0.09 -10.27
N PRO A 261 -11.58 -0.19 -10.59
CA PRO A 261 -12.26 0.81 -11.41
C PRO A 261 -12.21 2.20 -10.76
N HIS A 262 -12.46 3.23 -11.56
CA HIS A 262 -12.63 4.58 -11.01
C HIS A 262 -13.76 4.64 -10.00
N GLY A 263 -13.56 5.37 -8.94
CA GLY A 263 -14.56 5.51 -7.89
C GLY A 263 -13.93 5.76 -6.53
N GLU A 264 -14.78 5.98 -5.56
CA GLU A 264 -14.40 6.12 -4.17
C GLU A 264 -14.71 4.82 -3.43
N TYR A 265 -13.71 4.29 -2.72
CA TYR A 265 -13.83 3.03 -2.03
C TYR A 265 -13.26 3.12 -0.64
N ASP A 266 -13.97 2.52 0.30
CA ASP A 266 -13.48 2.33 1.66
C ASP A 266 -12.42 1.23 1.70
N PHE A 267 -11.51 1.36 2.66
CA PHE A 267 -10.67 0.24 3.08
C PHE A 267 -11.47 -0.68 4.00
N THR A 268 -11.37 -1.97 3.78
CA THR A 268 -11.79 -3.00 4.73
C THR A 268 -10.55 -3.69 5.25
N ILE A 269 -10.27 -3.52 6.55
CA ILE A 269 -9.08 -4.07 7.20
C ILE A 269 -9.50 -5.13 8.20
N SER A 270 -8.90 -6.32 8.08
CA SER A 270 -9.13 -7.41 9.03
C SER A 270 -7.82 -7.82 9.70
N VAL A 271 -7.87 -8.03 11.02
CA VAL A 271 -6.78 -8.56 11.83
C VAL A 271 -7.37 -9.68 12.70
N GLY A 272 -6.96 -10.91 12.44
CA GLY A 272 -7.59 -12.10 13.02
C GLY A 272 -9.07 -12.19 12.60
N ASN A 273 -9.97 -12.28 13.59
CA ASN A 273 -11.42 -12.34 13.37
C ASN A 273 -12.12 -10.97 13.41
N ARG A 274 -11.37 -9.87 13.48
CA ARG A 274 -11.90 -8.51 13.58
C ARG A 274 -11.78 -7.79 12.27
N THR A 275 -12.79 -6.99 11.95
CA THR A 275 -12.83 -6.22 10.71
C THR A 275 -13.31 -4.80 10.99
N VAL A 276 -12.69 -3.83 10.33
CA VAL A 276 -13.12 -2.43 10.31
C VAL A 276 -13.20 -1.97 8.86
N THR A 277 -14.19 -1.13 8.56
CA THR A 277 -14.34 -0.46 7.26
C THR A 277 -14.33 1.04 7.47
N GLY A 278 -13.62 1.78 6.62
CA GLY A 278 -13.54 3.24 6.66
C GLY A 278 -12.31 3.75 5.93
N GLY A 279 -12.14 5.08 5.95
CA GLY A 279 -11.06 5.74 5.21
C GLY A 279 -11.30 5.64 3.71
N VAL A 280 -11.71 6.75 3.09
CA VAL A 280 -12.04 6.75 1.65
C VAL A 280 -10.77 6.95 0.83
N PHE A 281 -10.62 6.15 -0.24
CA PHE A 281 -9.62 6.36 -1.27
C PHE A 281 -10.30 6.52 -2.63
N LYS A 282 -9.98 7.62 -3.31
CA LYS A 282 -10.50 7.90 -4.64
C LYS A 282 -9.57 7.35 -5.71
N TYR A 283 -9.99 6.30 -6.39
CA TYR A 283 -9.33 5.87 -7.62
C TYR A 283 -9.70 6.84 -8.73
N GLY A 284 -8.75 7.72 -9.06
CA GLY A 284 -8.76 8.43 -10.31
C GLY A 284 -8.01 7.60 -11.33
N GLY A 285 -8.53 7.45 -12.55
CA GLY A 285 -7.73 6.95 -13.63
C GLY A 285 -6.51 7.87 -13.78
N TYR A 286 -5.40 7.29 -14.07
CA TYR A 286 -4.21 8.05 -14.33
C TYR A 286 -3.74 7.80 -15.75
N TRP A 287 -3.18 8.84 -16.29
CA TRP A 287 -2.62 8.79 -17.62
C TRP A 287 -1.23 8.16 -17.57
N ARG A 288 -1.03 7.10 -18.36
CA ARG A 288 0.30 6.48 -18.53
C ARG A 288 0.97 7.02 -19.77
N LEU A 289 2.23 7.41 -19.62
CA LEU A 289 3.07 7.84 -20.71
C LEU A 289 3.99 6.71 -21.19
N GLU A 290 3.99 6.44 -22.49
CA GLU A 290 4.87 5.47 -23.12
C GLU A 290 5.54 6.08 -24.37
N ASN A 291 6.83 5.86 -24.56
CA ASN A 291 7.50 6.14 -25.82
C ASN A 291 7.11 5.08 -26.85
N GLN A 292 6.55 5.50 -27.96
CA GLN A 292 6.13 4.59 -29.04
C GLN A 292 7.17 4.51 -30.15
N LEU A 293 7.75 5.64 -30.54
CA LEU A 293 8.77 5.72 -31.59
C LEU A 293 9.84 6.73 -31.18
N ILE A 294 11.09 6.30 -31.20
CA ILE A 294 12.26 7.12 -30.85
C ILE A 294 13.17 7.26 -32.07
N GLY A 295 13.90 8.37 -32.13
CA GLY A 295 14.92 8.59 -33.18
C GLY A 295 14.32 8.96 -34.51
N ILE A 296 13.23 9.73 -34.55
CA ILE A 296 12.63 10.25 -35.77
C ILE A 296 13.61 11.17 -36.52
N GLY A 297 14.60 11.72 -35.82
CA GLY A 297 15.73 12.47 -36.40
C GLY A 297 15.40 13.87 -36.89
N ASN A 298 14.13 14.21 -37.00
CA ASN A 298 13.63 15.49 -37.51
C ASN A 298 12.60 16.01 -36.53
N ASN A 299 12.62 17.27 -36.20
CA ASN A 299 11.69 17.87 -35.24
C ASN A 299 10.23 17.65 -35.68
N PRO A 300 9.52 16.64 -35.14
CA PRO A 300 8.12 16.42 -35.49
C PRO A 300 7.27 17.56 -34.94
N GLN A 301 6.30 18.03 -35.73
CA GLN A 301 5.49 19.19 -35.37
C GLN A 301 4.07 18.82 -35.00
N ASP A 302 3.37 18.19 -35.92
CA ASP A 302 1.99 17.78 -35.69
C ASP A 302 1.85 16.27 -35.87
N ILE A 303 0.80 15.71 -35.28
CA ILE A 303 0.40 14.31 -35.45
C ILE A 303 -1.12 14.29 -35.61
N ILE A 304 -1.62 13.59 -36.61
CA ILE A 304 -3.03 13.59 -36.99
C ILE A 304 -3.47 12.14 -37.23
N LEU A 305 -4.63 11.74 -36.70
CA LEU A 305 -5.22 10.42 -36.93
C LEU A 305 -5.84 10.37 -38.32
N ALA A 306 -5.44 9.40 -39.12
CA ALA A 306 -6.08 9.10 -40.39
C ALA A 306 -7.20 8.06 -40.24
N SER A 307 -8.10 8.00 -41.22
CA SER A 307 -9.27 7.08 -41.22
C SER A 307 -8.89 5.59 -41.22
N ASP A 308 -7.67 5.24 -41.57
CA ASP A 308 -7.14 3.88 -41.55
C ASP A 308 -6.54 3.46 -40.17
N GLY A 309 -6.69 4.30 -39.13
CA GLY A 309 -6.18 4.08 -37.79
C GLY A 309 -4.67 4.33 -37.60
N ASN A 310 -3.98 4.72 -38.66
CA ASN A 310 -2.60 5.18 -38.56
C ASN A 310 -2.54 6.68 -38.30
N PHE A 311 -1.38 7.16 -37.83
CA PHE A 311 -1.14 8.57 -37.64
C PHE A 311 -0.24 9.12 -38.72
N TRP A 312 -0.56 10.30 -39.18
CA TRP A 312 0.36 11.06 -40.03
C TRP A 312 0.99 12.15 -39.17
N PHE A 313 2.26 12.47 -39.44
CA PHE A 313 2.95 13.53 -38.72
C PHE A 313 3.81 14.36 -39.69
N THR A 314 3.99 15.61 -39.34
CA THR A 314 4.82 16.55 -40.10
C THR A 314 6.15 16.76 -39.39
N THR A 315 7.20 17.11 -40.20
CA THR A 315 8.54 17.41 -39.67
C THR A 315 9.07 18.70 -40.23
N ARG A 316 9.80 19.51 -39.41
CA ARG A 316 10.34 20.81 -39.81
C ARG A 316 11.86 20.90 -39.85
N GLY A 317 12.60 19.96 -39.35
CA GLY A 317 14.06 20.00 -39.25
C GLY A 317 14.72 18.87 -40.04
N GLY A 318 15.90 19.09 -40.56
CA GLY A 318 16.60 18.09 -41.35
C GLY A 318 15.84 17.73 -42.64
N ILE A 319 15.20 16.57 -42.64
CA ILE A 319 14.28 16.15 -43.71
C ILE A 319 12.89 16.65 -43.39
N MET A 320 12.46 17.73 -44.04
CA MET A 320 11.09 18.23 -43.92
C MET A 320 10.14 17.30 -44.68
N GLY A 321 8.96 17.04 -44.14
CA GLY A 321 8.03 16.14 -44.82
C GLY A 321 6.80 15.74 -44.07
N VAL A 322 6.06 14.83 -44.71
CA VAL A 322 4.88 14.15 -44.20
C VAL A 322 5.21 12.67 -44.09
N TRP A 323 4.92 12.12 -42.94
CA TRP A 323 5.25 10.76 -42.57
C TRP A 323 4.01 10.05 -42.04
N LYS A 324 3.97 8.73 -42.18
CA LYS A 324 2.95 7.87 -41.58
C LYS A 324 3.56 7.04 -40.46
N PHE A 325 2.89 6.96 -39.34
CA PHE A 325 3.22 6.14 -38.18
C PHE A 325 2.15 5.09 -37.94
N ASN A 326 2.56 3.84 -37.85
CA ASN A 326 1.68 2.74 -37.48
C ASN A 326 1.85 2.43 -35.97
N PRO A 327 0.81 2.64 -35.15
CA PRO A 327 0.90 2.42 -33.70
C PRO A 327 0.99 0.93 -33.32
N SER A 328 0.55 0.00 -34.18
CA SER A 328 0.50 -1.43 -33.87
C SER A 328 1.89 -2.08 -33.92
N ASP A 329 2.71 -1.73 -34.92
CA ASP A 329 4.07 -2.26 -35.09
C ASP A 329 5.17 -1.22 -34.79
N LYS A 330 4.78 0.00 -34.42
CA LYS A 330 5.66 1.15 -34.09
C LYS A 330 6.60 1.55 -35.24
N THR A 331 6.19 1.32 -36.49
CA THR A 331 6.96 1.67 -37.66
C THR A 331 6.56 3.03 -38.24
N ARG A 332 7.48 3.64 -39.01
CA ARG A 332 7.22 4.86 -39.79
C ARG A 332 7.50 4.65 -41.26
N LYS A 333 6.80 5.41 -42.09
CA LYS A 333 6.97 5.41 -43.53
C LYS A 333 6.98 6.85 -44.07
N GLU A 334 7.86 7.14 -45.03
CA GLU A 334 7.83 8.39 -45.78
C GLU A 334 6.61 8.43 -46.71
N ILE A 335 5.89 9.54 -46.68
CA ILE A 335 4.80 9.83 -47.62
C ILE A 335 5.26 10.83 -48.68
N ALA A 336 5.76 11.99 -48.22
CA ALA A 336 6.38 12.99 -49.08
C ALA A 336 7.46 13.73 -48.30
N VAL A 337 8.66 13.91 -48.86
CA VAL A 337 9.81 14.50 -48.17
C VAL A 337 10.61 15.43 -49.04
N SER A 338 11.31 16.39 -48.44
CA SER A 338 12.14 17.39 -49.15
C SER A 338 13.53 16.87 -49.55
N GLN A 339 13.84 15.58 -49.38
CA GLN A 339 15.15 15.01 -49.65
C GLN A 339 15.24 14.45 -51.08
N ASN A 340 16.10 15.03 -51.92
CA ASN A 340 16.26 14.62 -53.32
C ASN A 340 16.65 13.15 -53.57
N SER A 341 17.29 12.50 -52.58
CA SER A 341 17.67 11.08 -52.71
C SER A 341 16.53 10.12 -52.33
N SER A 342 15.40 10.63 -51.89
CA SER A 342 14.23 9.82 -51.57
C SER A 342 13.34 9.62 -52.80
N ALA A 343 12.79 8.40 -52.94
CA ALA A 343 11.72 8.11 -53.89
C ALA A 343 10.41 8.90 -53.61
N LYS A 344 10.32 9.51 -52.45
CA LYS A 344 9.20 10.35 -52.00
C LYS A 344 9.54 11.85 -52.00
N TYR A 345 10.56 12.24 -52.76
CA TYR A 345 10.93 13.65 -52.88
C TYR A 345 9.84 14.49 -53.52
N ASP A 346 9.55 15.63 -52.88
CA ASP A 346 8.66 16.65 -53.42
C ASP A 346 9.27 18.05 -53.23
N ALA A 347 9.35 18.81 -54.32
CA ALA A 347 9.98 20.13 -54.36
C ALA A 347 9.19 21.19 -53.57
N ASP A 348 7.87 21.03 -53.44
CA ASP A 348 7.03 21.94 -52.69
C ASP A 348 7.29 21.91 -51.19
N LEU A 349 7.94 20.83 -50.70
CA LEU A 349 8.34 20.69 -49.31
C LEU A 349 9.69 21.36 -48.98
N VAL A 350 10.47 21.72 -49.99
CA VAL A 350 11.78 22.37 -49.78
C VAL A 350 11.57 23.76 -49.21
N ASN A 351 12.21 24.06 -48.04
CA ASN A 351 12.11 25.34 -47.33
C ASN A 351 10.67 25.73 -46.88
N THR A 352 9.75 24.78 -46.86
CA THR A 352 8.34 25.07 -46.59
C THR A 352 8.00 25.00 -45.09
N TYR A 353 8.77 24.25 -44.29
CA TYR A 353 8.47 23.99 -42.89
C TYR A 353 7.04 23.49 -42.70
N PRO A 354 6.71 22.23 -43.09
CA PRO A 354 5.42 21.63 -42.85
C PRO A 354 5.06 21.74 -41.38
N TRP A 355 3.91 22.38 -41.08
CA TRP A 355 3.47 22.63 -39.73
C TRP A 355 2.27 21.76 -39.40
N ALA A 356 1.18 22.30 -38.98
CA ALA A 356 0.04 21.56 -38.48
C ALA A 356 -1.11 21.50 -39.49
N GLY A 357 -1.83 20.37 -39.52
CA GLY A 357 -2.86 20.10 -40.52
C GLY A 357 -4.06 19.28 -40.00
N ASP A 358 -4.93 18.94 -40.96
CA ASP A 358 -6.10 18.09 -40.75
C ASP A 358 -6.49 17.39 -42.07
N PHE A 359 -7.26 16.29 -41.98
CA PHE A 359 -7.75 15.55 -43.13
C PHE A 359 -9.10 16.06 -43.63
N ASP A 360 -9.31 16.10 -44.92
CA ASP A 360 -10.61 16.27 -45.53
C ASP A 360 -11.39 14.93 -45.58
N SER A 361 -12.64 14.99 -46.03
CA SER A 361 -13.53 13.82 -46.15
C SER A 361 -13.01 12.76 -47.15
N LYS A 362 -12.07 13.12 -48.03
CA LYS A 362 -11.45 12.24 -49.03
C LYS A 362 -10.15 11.61 -48.52
N GLY A 363 -9.73 11.93 -47.29
CA GLY A 363 -8.46 11.46 -46.70
C GLY A 363 -7.23 12.18 -47.25
N VAL A 364 -7.37 13.38 -47.81
CA VAL A 364 -6.26 14.25 -48.20
C VAL A 364 -5.87 15.08 -46.98
N LEU A 365 -4.58 15.05 -46.63
CA LEU A 365 -4.04 15.88 -45.57
C LEU A 365 -3.83 17.33 -46.08
N TRP A 366 -4.50 18.29 -45.46
CA TRP A 366 -4.27 19.72 -45.64
C TRP A 366 -3.41 20.27 -44.52
N PHE A 367 -2.35 20.99 -44.81
CA PHE A 367 -1.41 21.48 -43.81
C PHE A 367 -0.78 22.83 -44.16
N ALA A 368 -0.31 23.50 -43.12
CA ALA A 368 0.33 24.79 -43.22
C ALA A 368 1.81 24.67 -43.63
N GLY A 369 2.24 25.43 -44.62
CA GLY A 369 3.62 25.61 -44.99
C GLY A 369 4.17 26.94 -44.47
N LYS A 370 4.59 26.97 -43.20
CA LYS A 370 4.92 28.18 -42.44
C LYS A 370 5.98 29.05 -43.09
N GLY A 371 7.12 28.48 -43.47
CA GLY A 371 8.26 29.25 -44.00
C GLY A 371 8.00 29.93 -45.35
N ALA A 372 7.13 29.36 -46.17
CA ALA A 372 6.86 29.81 -47.53
C ALA A 372 5.48 30.48 -47.67
N GLY A 373 4.70 30.60 -46.60
CA GLY A 373 3.34 31.15 -46.66
C GLY A 373 2.39 30.33 -47.53
N LYS A 374 2.55 29.01 -47.57
CA LYS A 374 1.82 28.09 -48.43
C LYS A 374 0.70 27.38 -47.70
N LEU A 375 -0.40 27.11 -48.40
CA LEU A 375 -1.40 26.11 -48.05
C LEU A 375 -1.13 24.89 -48.92
N LEU A 376 -0.85 23.76 -48.27
CA LEU A 376 -0.47 22.53 -48.97
C LEU A 376 -1.49 21.42 -48.69
N SER A 377 -1.63 20.52 -49.65
CA SER A 377 -2.28 19.22 -49.44
C SER A 377 -1.36 18.07 -49.81
N CYS A 378 -1.58 16.89 -49.21
CA CYS A 378 -0.82 15.67 -49.51
C CYS A 378 -1.77 14.49 -49.59
N THR A 379 -1.75 13.74 -50.71
CA THR A 379 -2.53 12.50 -50.84
C THR A 379 -1.84 11.32 -50.20
N SER A 380 -2.54 10.19 -50.08
CA SER A 380 -1.99 8.93 -49.55
C SER A 380 -0.84 8.35 -50.39
N GLU A 381 -0.81 8.69 -51.67
CA GLU A 381 0.26 8.32 -52.62
C GLU A 381 1.50 9.19 -52.49
N GLY A 382 1.39 10.33 -51.76
CA GLY A 382 2.47 11.28 -51.53
C GLY A 382 2.54 12.40 -52.54
N VAL A 383 1.46 12.70 -53.25
CA VAL A 383 1.39 13.86 -54.15
C VAL A 383 1.10 15.10 -53.32
N VAL A 384 2.03 16.04 -53.30
CA VAL A 384 1.90 17.35 -52.65
C VAL A 384 1.41 18.39 -53.65
N THR A 385 0.47 19.21 -53.25
CA THR A 385 -0.07 20.29 -54.05
C THR A 385 -0.05 21.60 -53.28
N ASN A 386 0.50 22.64 -53.87
CA ASN A 386 0.47 24.00 -53.35
C ASN A 386 -0.77 24.73 -53.87
N HIS A 387 -1.62 25.22 -52.96
CA HIS A 387 -2.89 25.86 -53.27
C HIS A 387 -2.77 27.39 -53.15
N VAL A 388 -3.01 28.07 -54.26
CA VAL A 388 -3.09 29.54 -54.27
C VAL A 388 -4.55 29.96 -54.15
N ILE A 389 -4.88 30.72 -53.13
CA ILE A 389 -6.23 31.22 -52.90
C ILE A 389 -6.35 32.63 -53.49
N SER A 390 -7.30 32.81 -54.41
CA SER A 390 -7.48 34.08 -55.07
C SER A 390 -7.75 35.24 -54.11
N GLY A 391 -6.98 36.30 -54.22
CA GLY A 391 -7.12 37.50 -53.37
C GLY A 391 -6.73 37.30 -51.90
N LEU A 392 -5.98 36.23 -51.59
CA LEU A 392 -5.48 35.97 -50.25
C LEU A 392 -3.97 35.71 -50.23
N THR A 393 -3.23 36.56 -49.54
CA THR A 393 -1.83 36.29 -49.18
C THR A 393 -1.77 35.76 -47.76
N MET A 394 -1.26 34.55 -47.58
CA MET A 394 -1.12 33.94 -46.28
C MET A 394 0.23 34.32 -45.65
N SER A 395 0.19 34.92 -44.48
CA SER A 395 1.40 35.23 -43.71
C SER A 395 1.58 34.20 -42.59
N ASN A 396 2.69 33.45 -42.62
CA ASN A 396 3.01 32.44 -41.60
C ASN A 396 1.80 31.54 -41.23
N PRO A 397 1.25 30.75 -42.17
CA PRO A 397 0.18 29.80 -41.82
C PRO A 397 0.70 28.77 -40.80
N MET A 398 -0.07 28.50 -39.75
CA MET A 398 0.34 27.70 -38.60
C MET A 398 -0.43 26.39 -38.46
N LYS A 399 -1.73 26.42 -38.65
CA LYS A 399 -2.63 25.25 -38.49
C LYS A 399 -3.72 25.31 -39.54
N VAL A 400 -4.06 24.18 -40.09
CA VAL A 400 -5.28 23.98 -40.89
C VAL A 400 -6.21 23.07 -40.13
N LEU A 401 -7.48 23.43 -40.04
CA LEU A 401 -8.58 22.55 -39.58
C LEU A 401 -9.55 22.35 -40.75
N VAL A 402 -10.20 21.18 -40.76
CA VAL A 402 -11.22 20.83 -41.78
C VAL A 402 -12.54 20.49 -41.09
N ASP A 403 -13.63 21.18 -41.45
CA ASP A 403 -14.95 20.85 -40.92
C ASP A 403 -15.63 19.69 -41.69
N SER A 404 -16.83 19.30 -41.28
CA SER A 404 -17.58 18.22 -41.92
C SER A 404 -18.01 18.50 -43.37
N ASP A 405 -17.98 19.74 -43.77
CA ASP A 405 -18.34 20.19 -45.14
C ASP A 405 -17.11 20.43 -46.01
N ASP A 406 -15.93 20.00 -45.55
CA ASP A 406 -14.63 20.24 -46.18
C ASP A 406 -14.28 21.74 -46.31
N ASN A 407 -14.80 22.60 -45.45
CA ASN A 407 -14.27 23.95 -45.34
C ASN A 407 -12.94 23.92 -44.59
N LEU A 408 -11.95 24.61 -45.12
CA LEU A 408 -10.65 24.77 -44.47
C LEU A 408 -10.65 26.03 -43.63
N TYR A 409 -10.11 25.92 -42.42
CA TYR A 409 -9.85 27.05 -41.55
C TYR A 409 -8.33 27.16 -41.36
N VAL A 410 -7.74 28.24 -41.89
CA VAL A 410 -6.30 28.42 -41.90
C VAL A 410 -5.92 29.53 -40.94
N LEU A 411 -5.22 29.16 -39.88
CA LEU A 411 -4.67 30.12 -38.90
C LEU A 411 -3.38 30.73 -39.50
N CYS A 412 -3.39 32.04 -39.65
CA CYS A 412 -2.23 32.82 -40.09
C CYS A 412 -1.70 33.67 -38.92
N ARG A 413 -0.41 33.49 -38.62
CA ARG A 413 0.26 34.17 -37.51
C ARG A 413 0.78 35.54 -37.93
N ALA A 414 0.36 36.59 -37.26
CA ALA A 414 0.82 37.96 -37.41
C ALA A 414 0.59 38.72 -36.11
N ALA A 415 0.99 39.99 -36.01
CA ALA A 415 0.63 40.86 -34.88
C ALA A 415 -0.91 40.94 -34.72
N SER A 416 -1.65 40.96 -35.82
CA SER A 416 -3.10 40.72 -35.87
C SER A 416 -3.32 39.42 -36.62
N SER A 417 -3.31 38.30 -35.87
CA SER A 417 -3.51 36.96 -36.44
C SER A 417 -4.94 36.80 -36.95
N THR A 418 -5.08 35.99 -37.99
CA THR A 418 -6.37 35.74 -38.65
C THR A 418 -6.61 34.27 -38.87
N ILE A 419 -7.90 33.88 -38.87
CA ILE A 419 -8.33 32.56 -39.35
C ILE A 419 -9.16 32.79 -40.63
N HIS A 420 -8.70 32.21 -41.73
CA HIS A 420 -9.40 32.28 -43.01
C HIS A 420 -10.23 31.04 -43.23
N LYS A 421 -11.56 31.19 -43.39
CA LYS A 421 -12.43 30.12 -43.89
C LYS A 421 -12.36 30.07 -45.40
N ILE A 422 -12.00 28.90 -45.94
CA ILE A 422 -11.79 28.69 -47.37
C ILE A 422 -12.59 27.46 -47.82
N LYS A 423 -13.21 27.53 -48.99
CA LYS A 423 -13.81 26.39 -49.65
C LYS A 423 -13.60 26.47 -51.17
N ASP A 424 -13.30 25.34 -51.78
CA ASP A 424 -13.12 25.23 -53.24
C ASP A 424 -12.17 26.31 -53.83
N GLY A 425 -11.08 26.60 -53.09
CA GLY A 425 -10.09 27.61 -53.48
C GLY A 425 -10.56 29.07 -53.31
N GLN A 426 -11.72 29.31 -52.69
CA GLN A 426 -12.26 30.64 -52.45
C GLN A 426 -12.25 30.99 -50.97
N LYS A 427 -11.84 32.18 -50.60
CA LYS A 427 -11.96 32.72 -49.23
C LYS A 427 -13.42 33.10 -48.98
N LEU A 428 -14.03 32.45 -47.96
CA LEU A 428 -15.41 32.72 -47.56
C LEU A 428 -15.51 33.75 -46.44
N HIS A 429 -14.62 33.66 -45.45
CA HIS A 429 -14.65 34.54 -44.28
C HIS A 429 -13.28 34.72 -43.68
N THR A 430 -13.10 35.77 -42.87
CA THR A 430 -11.89 36.00 -42.06
C THR A 430 -12.28 36.41 -40.66
N TYR A 431 -11.83 35.65 -39.69
CA TYR A 431 -11.91 36.00 -38.26
C TYR A 431 -10.60 36.71 -37.88
N THR A 432 -10.70 37.93 -37.40
CA THR A 432 -9.55 38.70 -36.89
C THR A 432 -9.42 38.50 -35.40
N LEU A 433 -8.30 37.94 -34.97
CA LEU A 433 -8.09 37.59 -33.56
C LEU A 433 -7.63 38.85 -32.76
N PRO A 434 -7.98 38.96 -31.49
CA PRO A 434 -7.45 39.99 -30.61
C PRO A 434 -5.93 39.98 -30.58
N ALA A 435 -5.31 41.12 -30.37
CA ALA A 435 -3.84 41.19 -30.29
C ALA A 435 -3.30 40.26 -29.19
N ALA A 436 -2.34 39.45 -29.55
CA ALA A 436 -1.69 38.47 -28.67
C ALA A 436 -0.22 38.82 -28.36
N GLY A 437 0.10 40.10 -28.36
CA GLY A 437 1.50 40.55 -28.29
C GLY A 437 2.27 40.33 -29.62
N SER A 438 3.59 40.38 -29.56
CA SER A 438 4.44 40.28 -30.78
C SER A 438 4.43 38.91 -31.47
N ASN A 439 3.95 37.87 -30.77
CA ASN A 439 4.09 36.48 -31.19
C ASN A 439 2.85 35.86 -31.86
N GLY A 440 1.67 36.53 -31.81
CA GLY A 440 0.46 36.07 -32.49
C GLY A 440 -0.08 34.73 -31.93
N TYR A 441 -0.83 33.99 -32.76
CA TYR A 441 -1.43 32.68 -32.38
C TYR A 441 -0.76 31.54 -33.13
N GLU A 442 -0.55 30.41 -32.52
CA GLU A 442 0.15 29.25 -33.14
C GLU A 442 -0.72 28.01 -33.28
N MET A 443 -1.69 27.81 -32.42
CA MET A 443 -2.50 26.60 -32.41
C MET A 443 -4.00 26.89 -32.30
N MET A 444 -4.78 25.98 -32.89
CA MET A 444 -6.24 25.98 -32.77
C MET A 444 -6.80 24.56 -32.87
N CYS A 445 -7.97 24.32 -32.29
CA CYS A 445 -8.76 23.10 -32.47
C CYS A 445 -10.26 23.44 -32.52
N PHE A 446 -11.06 22.54 -33.08
CA PHE A 446 -12.51 22.64 -33.01
C PHE A 446 -13.06 22.26 -31.62
N SER A 447 -14.28 22.72 -31.30
CA SER A 447 -15.15 22.04 -30.34
C SER A 447 -15.65 20.72 -30.93
N ALA A 448 -16.16 19.81 -30.09
CA ALA A 448 -16.70 18.50 -30.51
C ALA A 448 -17.75 18.63 -31.63
N ASP A 449 -18.63 19.61 -31.55
CA ASP A 449 -19.69 19.88 -32.51
C ASP A 449 -19.22 20.73 -33.73
N LYS A 450 -17.95 21.08 -33.78
CA LYS A 450 -17.30 21.92 -34.81
C LYS A 450 -17.94 23.30 -35.01
N LYS A 451 -18.75 23.79 -34.06
CA LYS A 451 -19.36 25.14 -34.10
C LYS A 451 -18.50 26.23 -33.51
N LYS A 452 -17.45 25.85 -32.75
CA LYS A 452 -16.51 26.75 -32.14
C LYS A 452 -15.08 26.38 -32.51
N ILE A 453 -14.19 27.36 -32.51
CA ILE A 453 -12.74 27.16 -32.56
C ILE A 453 -12.15 27.67 -31.26
N PHE A 454 -11.31 26.86 -30.63
CA PHE A 454 -10.42 27.30 -29.56
C PHE A 454 -9.06 27.62 -30.14
N THR A 455 -8.48 28.74 -29.71
CA THR A 455 -7.18 29.16 -30.19
C THR A 455 -6.31 29.65 -29.05
N PHE A 456 -5.02 29.42 -29.20
CA PHE A 456 -4.01 29.57 -28.17
C PHE A 456 -2.99 30.64 -28.62
N PRO A 457 -3.04 31.86 -28.04
CA PRO A 457 -2.04 32.87 -28.33
C PRO A 457 -0.66 32.40 -27.84
N ASN A 458 0.34 32.60 -28.67
CA ASN A 458 1.71 32.18 -28.34
C ASN A 458 2.21 32.86 -27.08
N ASN A 459 2.56 32.04 -26.09
CA ASN A 459 3.12 32.47 -24.82
C ASN A 459 2.32 33.60 -24.15
N ALA A 460 1.00 33.51 -24.15
CA ALA A 460 0.11 34.50 -23.57
C ALA A 460 -0.75 33.95 -22.40
N GLY A 461 -0.61 32.67 -22.06
CA GLY A 461 -1.25 32.05 -20.90
C GLY A 461 -2.77 32.16 -20.90
N ARG A 462 -3.42 32.08 -22.07
CA ARG A 462 -4.89 32.16 -22.20
C ARG A 462 -5.41 31.32 -23.36
N ILE A 463 -6.69 30.95 -23.30
CA ILE A 463 -7.43 30.26 -24.36
C ILE A 463 -8.57 31.17 -24.79
N MET A 464 -8.66 31.38 -26.12
CA MET A 464 -9.75 32.15 -26.73
C MET A 464 -10.72 31.19 -27.42
N GLN A 465 -12.02 31.42 -27.27
CA GLN A 465 -13.08 30.71 -27.99
C GLN A 465 -13.66 31.62 -29.06
N ILE A 466 -13.85 31.11 -30.25
CA ILE A 466 -14.49 31.77 -31.38
C ILE A 466 -15.78 31.01 -31.67
N ASP A 467 -16.90 31.67 -31.61
CA ASP A 467 -18.17 31.15 -32.10
C ASP A 467 -18.23 31.38 -33.61
N LEU A 468 -18.34 30.29 -34.38
CA LEU A 468 -18.28 30.33 -35.84
C LEU A 468 -19.55 30.87 -36.51
N GLN A 469 -20.67 30.88 -35.75
CA GLN A 469 -21.94 31.40 -36.25
C GLN A 469 -22.01 32.91 -36.04
N THR A 470 -21.62 33.40 -34.87
CA THR A 470 -21.73 34.81 -34.51
C THR A 470 -20.46 35.63 -34.78
N GLY A 471 -19.32 34.96 -34.92
CA GLY A 471 -18.00 35.57 -34.99
C GLY A 471 -17.48 36.11 -33.65
N THR A 472 -18.21 35.90 -32.54
CA THR A 472 -17.84 36.38 -31.22
C THR A 472 -16.59 35.67 -30.70
N ILE A 473 -15.63 36.45 -30.16
CA ILE A 473 -14.36 35.92 -29.63
C ILE A 473 -14.30 36.31 -28.15
N THR A 474 -14.16 35.30 -27.28
CA THR A 474 -14.11 35.44 -25.81
C THR A 474 -12.92 34.67 -25.23
N GLN A 475 -12.33 35.20 -24.15
CA GLN A 475 -11.40 34.44 -23.34
C GLN A 475 -12.19 33.48 -22.44
N VAL A 476 -11.80 32.20 -22.42
CA VAL A 476 -12.50 31.15 -21.65
C VAL A 476 -11.58 30.49 -20.61
N ALA A 477 -10.27 30.70 -20.69
CA ALA A 477 -9.34 30.18 -19.70
C ALA A 477 -8.03 30.96 -19.66
N GLY A 478 -7.30 30.81 -18.56
CA GLY A 478 -5.97 31.33 -18.31
C GLY A 478 -5.93 32.73 -17.73
N THR A 479 -4.91 33.02 -16.93
CA THR A 479 -4.71 34.33 -16.28
C THR A 479 -4.31 35.44 -17.25
N GLY A 480 -3.94 35.13 -18.47
CA GLY A 480 -3.34 36.07 -19.41
C GLY A 480 -1.84 36.33 -19.17
N THR A 481 -1.25 35.69 -18.19
CA THR A 481 0.19 35.73 -17.91
C THR A 481 0.77 34.34 -18.11
N PRO A 482 1.71 34.18 -19.06
CA PRO A 482 2.32 32.89 -19.29
C PRO A 482 3.29 32.53 -18.15
N HIS A 483 3.37 31.26 -17.80
CA HIS A 483 4.47 30.81 -16.95
C HIS A 483 5.77 30.70 -17.77
N SER A 484 6.90 30.89 -17.12
CA SER A 484 8.21 30.97 -17.77
C SER A 484 9.07 29.71 -17.61
N SER A 485 8.60 28.73 -16.85
CA SER A 485 9.37 27.51 -16.54
C SER A 485 8.46 26.32 -16.24
N ALA A 486 9.01 25.12 -16.38
CA ALA A 486 8.30 23.85 -16.16
C ALA A 486 7.81 23.60 -14.71
N VAL A 487 8.12 24.50 -13.78
CA VAL A 487 7.76 24.31 -12.35
C VAL A 487 6.76 25.34 -11.83
N ASN A 488 6.38 26.33 -12.62
CA ASN A 488 5.57 27.48 -12.18
C ASN A 488 4.19 27.53 -12.85
N TYR A 489 3.65 26.41 -13.30
CA TYR A 489 2.29 26.36 -13.83
C TYR A 489 1.30 25.96 -12.72
N THR A 490 0.04 26.35 -12.90
CA THR A 490 -1.07 25.88 -12.08
C THR A 490 -2.25 25.49 -12.94
N ASP A 491 -2.98 24.47 -12.51
CA ASP A 491 -4.26 24.08 -13.12
C ASP A 491 -5.41 25.00 -12.73
N GLY A 492 -5.16 25.92 -11.76
CA GLY A 492 -6.20 26.78 -11.21
C GLY A 492 -7.10 26.03 -10.22
N VAL A 493 -8.30 26.52 -10.05
CA VAL A 493 -9.34 25.96 -9.18
C VAL A 493 -10.41 25.31 -10.06
N GLU A 494 -10.93 24.16 -9.64
CA GLU A 494 -12.04 23.50 -10.31
C GLU A 494 -13.24 24.47 -10.48
N GLY A 495 -13.80 24.52 -11.68
CA GLY A 495 -14.86 25.46 -12.04
C GLY A 495 -14.40 26.89 -12.30
N ASN A 496 -13.11 27.20 -12.18
CA ASN A 496 -12.55 28.51 -12.51
C ASN A 496 -11.27 28.41 -13.36
N PRO A 497 -11.39 28.10 -14.65
CA PRO A 497 -10.26 27.93 -15.55
C PRO A 497 -9.47 29.23 -15.80
N MET A 498 -10.01 30.37 -15.41
CA MET A 498 -9.35 31.68 -15.55
C MET A 498 -8.13 31.84 -14.63
N GLU A 499 -8.01 31.03 -13.58
CA GLU A 499 -6.85 31.01 -12.68
C GLU A 499 -5.71 30.11 -13.13
N ALA A 500 -5.92 29.31 -14.17
CA ALA A 500 -4.88 28.44 -14.70
C ALA A 500 -3.76 29.25 -15.38
N THR A 501 -2.52 28.75 -15.25
CA THR A 501 -1.37 29.29 -15.99
C THR A 501 -0.78 28.21 -16.90
N PHE A 502 -0.47 28.57 -18.11
CA PHE A 502 0.21 27.74 -19.09
C PHE A 502 1.04 28.60 -20.03
N GLY A 503 1.97 27.97 -20.73
CA GLY A 503 2.90 28.66 -21.60
C GLY A 503 2.55 28.52 -23.07
N LEU A 504 3.47 27.97 -23.84
CA LEU A 504 3.34 27.77 -25.27
C LEU A 504 2.57 26.48 -25.58
N VAL A 505 1.43 26.60 -26.25
CA VAL A 505 0.62 25.48 -26.71
C VAL A 505 0.94 25.21 -28.19
N GLU A 506 1.47 24.02 -28.48
CA GLU A 506 1.89 23.60 -29.83
C GLU A 506 0.95 22.53 -30.42
N GLY A 507 0.08 21.93 -29.63
CA GLY A 507 -0.90 20.94 -30.07
C GLY A 507 -2.18 21.03 -29.26
N ALA A 508 -3.32 20.88 -29.92
CA ALA A 508 -4.64 20.81 -29.27
C ALA A 508 -5.63 20.00 -30.12
N ILE A 509 -6.48 19.22 -29.44
CA ILE A 509 -7.56 18.43 -30.04
C ILE A 509 -8.71 18.29 -29.04
N SER A 510 -9.95 18.19 -29.50
CA SER A 510 -11.11 17.86 -28.68
C SER A 510 -11.58 16.42 -28.90
N ASP A 511 -12.13 15.80 -27.85
CA ASP A 511 -12.86 14.54 -27.96
C ASP A 511 -14.37 14.79 -28.22
N ALA A 512 -15.14 13.68 -28.27
CA ALA A 512 -16.57 13.73 -28.48
C ALA A 512 -17.36 14.32 -27.30
N ASP A 513 -16.81 14.26 -26.10
CA ASP A 513 -17.41 14.82 -24.87
C ASP A 513 -17.09 16.31 -24.68
N GLY A 514 -16.30 16.88 -25.58
CA GLY A 514 -15.89 18.29 -25.56
C GLY A 514 -14.66 18.56 -24.72
N VAL A 515 -13.97 17.56 -24.17
CA VAL A 515 -12.71 17.75 -23.48
C VAL A 515 -11.63 18.13 -24.49
N ILE A 516 -10.95 19.24 -24.25
CA ILE A 516 -9.82 19.66 -25.07
C ILE A 516 -8.54 19.18 -24.42
N TYR A 517 -7.77 18.39 -25.15
CA TYR A 517 -6.41 17.97 -24.79
C TYR A 517 -5.41 18.90 -25.45
N PHE A 518 -4.46 19.43 -24.71
CA PHE A 518 -3.45 20.30 -25.25
C PHE A 518 -2.06 20.10 -24.66
N THR A 519 -1.06 20.39 -25.46
CA THR A 519 0.35 20.34 -25.04
C THR A 519 0.76 21.69 -24.49
N ASP A 520 1.43 21.72 -23.35
CA ASP A 520 2.11 22.90 -22.82
C ASP A 520 3.62 22.69 -22.92
N ALA A 521 4.20 23.19 -24.01
CA ALA A 521 5.61 22.98 -24.31
C ALA A 521 6.55 23.65 -23.30
N THR A 522 6.16 24.80 -22.73
CA THR A 522 6.93 25.48 -21.69
C THR A 522 6.83 24.71 -20.36
N GLY A 523 5.65 24.24 -20.01
CA GLY A 523 5.40 23.41 -18.82
C GLY A 523 5.91 22.00 -18.94
N LYS A 524 6.21 21.54 -20.15
CA LYS A 524 6.54 20.15 -20.46
C LYS A 524 5.44 19.19 -19.98
N THR A 525 4.20 19.56 -20.22
CA THR A 525 3.03 18.84 -19.76
C THR A 525 2.00 18.61 -20.85
N ILE A 526 1.16 17.63 -20.66
CA ILE A 526 -0.09 17.44 -21.40
C ILE A 526 -1.23 17.73 -20.44
N ARG A 527 -2.20 18.51 -20.90
CA ARG A 527 -3.28 19.02 -20.06
C ARG A 527 -4.65 18.82 -20.71
N THR A 528 -5.68 18.78 -19.91
CA THR A 528 -7.08 18.79 -20.35
C THR A 528 -7.74 20.11 -20.01
N PHE A 529 -8.71 20.51 -20.83
CA PHE A 529 -9.66 21.57 -20.53
C PHE A 529 -11.06 21.01 -20.71
N THR A 530 -11.73 20.74 -19.60
CA THR A 530 -13.05 20.12 -19.55
C THR A 530 -14.10 21.21 -19.33
N PRO A 531 -15.17 21.29 -20.12
CA PRO A 531 -16.29 22.21 -19.87
C PRO A 531 -17.06 21.81 -18.60
N ASP A 532 -17.87 22.71 -18.07
CA ASP A 532 -18.83 22.32 -17.04
C ASP A 532 -19.93 21.37 -17.61
N PRO A 533 -20.79 20.76 -16.78
CA PRO A 533 -21.86 19.89 -17.26
C PRO A 533 -22.85 20.54 -18.23
N SER A 534 -22.92 21.88 -18.32
CA SER A 534 -23.73 22.59 -19.29
C SER A 534 -23.03 22.81 -20.64
N GLY A 535 -21.77 22.43 -20.74
CA GLY A 535 -20.92 22.69 -21.91
C GLY A 535 -20.30 24.09 -21.94
N ASP A 536 -20.33 24.83 -20.80
CA ASP A 536 -19.71 26.15 -20.67
C ASP A 536 -18.24 26.03 -20.27
N TYR A 537 -17.35 26.35 -21.19
CA TYR A 537 -15.91 26.30 -20.93
C TYR A 537 -15.44 27.37 -19.94
N SER A 538 -16.13 28.51 -19.82
CA SER A 538 -15.74 29.55 -18.87
C SER A 538 -15.92 29.16 -17.39
N LYS A 539 -16.64 28.06 -17.15
CA LYS A 539 -16.89 27.44 -15.84
C LYS A 539 -16.26 26.05 -15.75
N GLY A 540 -15.47 25.70 -16.73
CA GLY A 540 -14.80 24.41 -16.81
C GLY A 540 -13.58 24.30 -15.89
N SER A 541 -12.79 23.27 -16.12
CA SER A 541 -11.59 22.99 -15.33
C SER A 541 -10.43 22.61 -16.23
N ILE A 542 -9.22 23.05 -15.87
CA ILE A 542 -7.97 22.61 -16.50
C ILE A 542 -7.27 21.64 -15.54
N MET A 543 -6.72 20.56 -16.08
CA MET A 543 -5.98 19.57 -15.30
C MET A 543 -4.77 19.07 -16.06
N THR A 544 -3.63 18.95 -15.39
CA THR A 544 -2.42 18.31 -15.92
C THR A 544 -2.58 16.80 -15.83
N ILE A 545 -2.40 16.10 -16.95
CA ILE A 545 -2.57 14.64 -17.05
C ILE A 545 -1.26 13.89 -17.28
N ALA A 546 -0.21 14.55 -17.75
CA ALA A 546 1.13 13.98 -17.85
C ALA A 546 2.21 15.07 -17.85
N GLY A 547 3.42 14.70 -17.44
CA GLY A 547 4.59 15.59 -17.36
C GLY A 547 4.91 15.99 -15.92
N ASN A 548 5.83 16.97 -15.75
CA ASN A 548 6.29 17.41 -14.43
C ASN A 548 5.14 18.03 -13.62
N PRO A 549 4.86 17.62 -12.34
CA PRO A 549 5.65 16.69 -11.52
C PRO A 549 5.16 15.22 -11.54
N TYR A 550 4.21 14.88 -12.41
CA TYR A 550 3.43 13.63 -12.32
C TYR A 550 4.07 12.44 -13.04
N ASP A 551 5.13 12.65 -13.83
CA ASP A 551 5.80 11.56 -14.54
C ASP A 551 7.32 11.74 -14.56
N THR A 552 8.05 10.66 -14.24
CA THR A 552 9.51 10.59 -14.34
C THR A 552 10.01 10.36 -15.77
N ASN A 553 9.14 9.97 -16.69
CA ASN A 553 9.42 9.89 -18.12
C ASN A 553 9.40 11.30 -18.71
N VAL A 554 10.57 11.82 -18.97
CA VAL A 554 10.79 13.21 -19.35
C VAL A 554 10.10 13.54 -20.68
N ILE A 555 8.99 14.27 -20.61
CA ILE A 555 8.47 15.06 -21.72
C ILE A 555 9.45 16.23 -21.89
N ASN A 556 10.01 16.36 -23.08
CA ASN A 556 11.04 17.38 -23.32
C ASN A 556 10.45 18.70 -23.86
N TYR A 557 9.68 18.60 -24.94
CA TYR A 557 8.99 19.72 -25.56
C TYR A 557 7.85 19.16 -26.42
N PRO A 558 6.65 18.97 -25.83
CA PRO A 558 5.53 18.36 -26.54
C PRO A 558 4.97 19.32 -27.60
N ASN A 559 4.78 18.80 -28.82
CA ASN A 559 4.24 19.55 -29.95
C ASN A 559 2.80 19.09 -30.26
N GLY A 560 2.58 18.55 -31.48
CA GLY A 560 1.26 18.09 -31.92
C GLY A 560 0.70 16.96 -31.07
N ILE A 561 -0.61 16.88 -30.98
CA ILE A 561 -1.35 15.88 -30.22
C ILE A 561 -2.54 15.38 -31.05
N ALA A 562 -2.79 14.08 -31.02
CA ALA A 562 -3.91 13.41 -31.66
C ALA A 562 -4.59 12.43 -30.70
N LEU A 563 -5.89 12.30 -30.85
CA LEU A 563 -6.71 11.32 -30.14
C LEU A 563 -6.90 10.09 -31.04
N ALA A 564 -6.66 8.90 -30.50
CA ALA A 564 -6.92 7.65 -31.21
C ALA A 564 -8.43 7.40 -31.34
N SER A 565 -8.79 6.47 -32.21
CA SER A 565 -10.20 6.11 -32.48
C SER A 565 -10.95 5.52 -31.29
N ASP A 566 -10.23 5.08 -30.26
CA ASP A 566 -10.82 4.59 -29.00
C ASP A 566 -11.33 5.71 -28.08
N GLY A 567 -11.05 6.98 -28.42
CA GLY A 567 -11.42 8.15 -27.62
C GLY A 567 -10.74 8.27 -26.27
N LYS A 568 -9.74 7.42 -25.97
CA LYS A 568 -9.09 7.32 -24.66
C LYS A 568 -7.58 7.36 -24.71
N THR A 569 -7.01 7.12 -25.89
CA THR A 569 -5.57 7.09 -26.10
C THR A 569 -5.15 8.32 -26.87
N LEU A 570 -4.17 9.05 -26.33
CA LEU A 570 -3.55 10.20 -26.98
C LEU A 570 -2.17 9.83 -27.52
N TYR A 571 -1.84 10.35 -28.68
CA TYR A 571 -0.48 10.34 -29.21
C TYR A 571 0.00 11.78 -29.38
N PHE A 572 1.23 12.03 -29.01
CA PHE A 572 1.83 13.35 -29.22
C PHE A 572 3.29 13.24 -29.71
N THR A 573 3.72 14.27 -30.38
CA THR A 573 5.10 14.42 -30.84
C THR A 573 5.91 15.19 -29.80
N ASP A 574 7.18 14.82 -29.61
CA ASP A 574 8.12 15.50 -28.72
C ASP A 574 9.40 15.88 -29.46
N ASN A 575 9.90 17.09 -29.26
CA ASN A 575 11.13 17.60 -29.88
C ASN A 575 12.38 16.75 -29.63
N GLY A 576 12.35 15.81 -28.70
CA GLY A 576 13.35 14.77 -28.54
C GLY A 576 13.36 13.73 -29.67
N GLY A 577 12.65 13.98 -30.78
CA GLY A 577 12.53 13.07 -31.92
C GLY A 577 11.71 11.83 -31.57
N LYS A 578 10.61 12.00 -30.82
CA LYS A 578 9.78 10.91 -30.32
C LYS A 578 8.32 11.08 -30.74
N ILE A 579 7.62 9.95 -30.85
CA ILE A 579 6.16 9.87 -30.72
C ILE A 579 5.89 9.16 -29.42
N CYS A 580 5.09 9.78 -28.56
CA CYS A 580 4.70 9.28 -27.28
C CYS A 580 3.21 8.94 -27.27
N LYS A 581 2.82 8.00 -26.42
CA LYS A 581 1.44 7.58 -26.20
C LYS A 581 1.09 7.86 -24.74
N ILE A 582 -0.05 8.47 -24.52
CA ILE A 582 -0.68 8.59 -23.22
C ILE A 582 -2.02 7.86 -23.28
N TYR A 583 -2.28 7.02 -22.35
CA TYR A 583 -3.57 6.35 -22.24
C TYR A 583 -4.06 6.37 -20.80
N TYR A 584 -5.37 6.39 -20.69
CA TYR A 584 -6.06 6.40 -19.42
C TYR A 584 -6.25 4.95 -18.96
N LYS A 585 -5.72 4.60 -17.78
CA LYS A 585 -5.86 3.26 -17.20
C LYS A 585 -6.73 3.29 -15.95
#